data_293f2ba24829de0fcca7261d9e06a000
#
_entry.id   293f2ba24829de0fcca7261d9e06a000
#
_cell.length_a   1.000
_cell.length_b   1.000
_cell.length_c   1.000
_cell.angle_alpha   90.00
_cell.angle_beta   90.00
_cell.angle_gamma   90.00
#
_symmetry.space_group_name_H-M   'P 1'
#
loop_
_entity.id
_entity.type
_entity.pdbx_description
1 polymer ?
#
loop_
_entity_poly.entity_id
_entity_poly.type
_entity_poly.pdbx_seq_one_letter_code
_entity_poly.pdbx_strand_id
1 'polypeptide(L)'
;MAAILDIPERTGDRILEDFGRAGVIRYRGAIHLTVEALEAVEDDDQVVRRELDLLARRNLVLTVHDGPIAALGRFQEELHGDDSLLGELDAGAFLAALVDTVITTYFARIEEIERDIDRLDEVALRGPDSEVFLVEVLRLRRRVAVLRRTVAPHREAFAPLARSEVALDEVLGHSLPALLERLERVIDSIENARELLVGSFDIYLGGAAHRSNEVMKVLTILSAILLPGVALAGIMGMNFKLGFFDNPSNFWVVLGAMILFAIGILGFARVRHWL
;
A
#
# COMPACT_ATOMS: atom_id res chain seq x y z
N MET A 1 -19.91 3.83 -38.27
CA MET A 1 -19.65 4.49 -36.99
C MET A 1 -19.06 5.89 -37.17
N ALA A 2 -17.93 6.08 -37.83
CA ALA A 2 -17.31 7.40 -38.04
C ALA A 2 -18.24 8.43 -38.72
N ALA A 3 -19.03 8.02 -39.73
CA ALA A 3 -20.00 8.87 -40.43
C ALA A 3 -21.20 9.32 -39.57
N ILE A 4 -21.63 8.50 -38.59
CA ILE A 4 -22.72 8.84 -37.66
C ILE A 4 -22.23 9.85 -36.60
N LEU A 5 -20.97 9.75 -36.22
CA LEU A 5 -20.34 10.57 -35.19
C LEU A 5 -19.68 11.82 -35.77
N ASP A 6 -19.67 11.98 -37.11
CA ASP A 6 -19.02 13.08 -37.82
C ASP A 6 -17.54 13.28 -37.35
N ILE A 7 -16.87 12.14 -37.17
CA ILE A 7 -15.44 12.08 -36.79
C ILE A 7 -14.65 11.55 -37.99
N PRO A 8 -13.36 11.94 -38.12
CA PRO A 8 -12.51 11.40 -39.19
C PRO A 8 -12.43 9.87 -39.14
N GLU A 9 -12.44 9.18 -40.29
CA GLU A 9 -12.34 7.72 -40.36
C GLU A 9 -11.14 7.15 -39.58
N ARG A 10 -9.99 7.84 -39.64
CA ARG A 10 -8.79 7.51 -38.85
C ARG A 10 -9.01 7.53 -37.33
N THR A 11 -10.05 8.22 -36.87
CA THR A 11 -10.42 8.25 -35.45
C THR A 11 -11.19 6.99 -35.06
N GLY A 12 -12.04 6.49 -35.95
CA GLY A 12 -12.71 5.19 -35.76
C GLY A 12 -11.68 4.05 -35.61
N ASP A 13 -10.65 4.05 -36.43
CA ASP A 13 -9.57 3.08 -36.36
C ASP A 13 -8.79 3.21 -35.06
N ARG A 14 -8.53 4.43 -34.62
CA ARG A 14 -7.83 4.71 -33.36
C ARG A 14 -8.61 4.34 -32.10
N ILE A 15 -9.92 4.44 -32.09
CA ILE A 15 -10.79 3.97 -30.99
C ILE A 15 -10.78 2.43 -30.89
N LEU A 16 -10.45 1.76 -32.00
CA LEU A 16 -10.33 0.30 -32.08
C LEU A 16 -8.88 -0.18 -31.88
N GLU A 17 -7.91 0.73 -31.93
CA GLU A 17 -6.51 0.45 -31.59
C GLU A 17 -6.31 0.74 -30.10
N ASP A 18 -5.80 -0.23 -29.37
CA ASP A 18 -5.46 -0.15 -27.94
C ASP A 18 -4.52 1.06 -27.67
N PHE A 19 -5.03 2.09 -27.02
CA PHE A 19 -4.25 3.29 -26.63
C PHE A 19 -3.28 3.00 -25.50
N GLY A 20 -3.55 1.95 -24.70
CA GLY A 20 -2.71 1.48 -23.63
C GLY A 20 -2.46 2.49 -22.50
N ARG A 21 -3.10 3.68 -22.53
CA ARG A 21 -2.95 4.72 -21.47
C ARG A 21 -4.13 5.68 -21.50
N ALA A 22 -4.45 6.22 -20.31
CA ALA A 22 -5.38 7.31 -20.16
C ALA A 22 -5.01 8.49 -21.08
N GLY A 23 -5.99 9.04 -21.77
CA GLY A 23 -5.80 10.08 -22.78
C GLY A 23 -7.02 10.93 -23.01
N VAL A 24 -6.82 12.10 -23.65
CA VAL A 24 -7.88 12.99 -24.09
C VAL A 24 -7.58 13.48 -25.49
N ILE A 25 -8.53 13.31 -26.42
CA ILE A 25 -8.44 13.83 -27.78
C ILE A 25 -9.68 14.69 -28.03
N ARG A 26 -9.44 15.89 -28.56
CA ARG A 26 -10.52 16.83 -28.93
C ARG A 26 -10.77 16.80 -30.41
N TYR A 27 -12.04 16.73 -30.75
CA TYR A 27 -12.53 16.86 -32.11
C TYR A 27 -13.46 18.08 -32.20
N ARG A 28 -13.84 18.49 -33.40
CA ARG A 28 -14.80 19.57 -33.61
C ARG A 28 -16.19 19.11 -33.13
N GLY A 29 -16.61 19.54 -31.94
CA GLY A 29 -17.91 19.18 -31.34
C GLY A 29 -18.00 17.79 -30.72
N ALA A 30 -16.86 17.15 -30.46
CA ALA A 30 -16.78 15.87 -29.75
C ALA A 30 -15.51 15.79 -28.92
N ILE A 31 -15.56 15.01 -27.85
CA ILE A 31 -14.42 14.68 -27.00
C ILE A 31 -14.27 13.19 -26.87
N HIS A 32 -13.05 12.69 -26.95
CA HIS A 32 -12.69 11.30 -26.69
C HIS A 32 -11.82 11.26 -25.45
N LEU A 33 -12.27 10.52 -24.44
CA LEU A 33 -11.57 10.25 -23.20
C LEU A 33 -11.27 8.76 -23.14
N THR A 34 -10.02 8.41 -22.82
CA THR A 34 -9.62 7.06 -22.49
C THR A 34 -9.36 6.98 -21.01
N VAL A 35 -10.05 6.08 -20.31
CA VAL A 35 -9.95 5.86 -18.85
C VAL A 35 -9.59 4.39 -18.62
N GLU A 36 -8.67 4.11 -17.71
CA GLU A 36 -8.32 2.76 -17.30
C GLU A 36 -9.15 2.34 -16.09
N ALA A 37 -10.05 1.38 -16.23
CA ALA A 37 -10.77 0.77 -15.13
C ALA A 37 -9.95 -0.37 -14.50
N LEU A 38 -10.13 -0.58 -13.19
CA LEU A 38 -9.49 -1.65 -12.44
C LEU A 38 -10.51 -2.71 -12.06
N GLU A 39 -10.32 -3.91 -12.59
CA GLU A 39 -11.19 -5.06 -12.33
C GLU A 39 -10.48 -6.09 -11.45
N ALA A 40 -11.22 -6.67 -10.49
CA ALA A 40 -10.72 -7.80 -9.71
C ALA A 40 -10.82 -9.08 -10.54
N VAL A 41 -9.82 -9.92 -10.48
CA VAL A 41 -9.90 -11.29 -10.99
C VAL A 41 -10.41 -12.19 -9.86
N GLU A 42 -11.48 -12.93 -10.09
CA GLU A 42 -12.23 -13.69 -9.06
C GLU A 42 -11.41 -14.72 -8.26
N ASP A 43 -10.23 -15.13 -8.71
CA ASP A 43 -9.45 -16.19 -8.06
C ASP A 43 -8.01 -15.79 -7.73
N ASP A 44 -7.63 -14.57 -8.02
CA ASP A 44 -6.27 -14.07 -7.78
C ASP A 44 -6.38 -12.62 -7.29
N ASP A 45 -5.61 -12.28 -6.28
CA ASP A 45 -5.48 -10.90 -5.76
C ASP A 45 -4.88 -9.93 -6.82
N GLN A 46 -4.92 -10.35 -8.07
CA GLN A 46 -4.49 -9.57 -9.22
C GLN A 46 -5.62 -8.67 -9.71
N VAL A 47 -5.22 -7.46 -10.04
CA VAL A 47 -6.10 -6.46 -10.65
C VAL A 47 -5.77 -6.39 -12.13
N VAL A 48 -6.78 -6.58 -12.97
CA VAL A 48 -6.66 -6.40 -14.42
C VAL A 48 -7.07 -4.98 -14.77
N ARG A 49 -6.26 -4.33 -15.58
CA ARG A 49 -6.59 -3.04 -16.18
C ARG A 49 -7.43 -3.27 -17.42
N ARG A 50 -8.51 -2.51 -17.53
CA ARG A 50 -9.38 -2.49 -18.70
C ARG A 50 -9.48 -1.07 -19.22
N GLU A 51 -9.25 -0.92 -20.50
CA GLU A 51 -9.42 0.34 -21.20
C GLU A 51 -10.91 0.61 -21.44
N LEU A 52 -11.33 1.83 -21.14
CA LEU A 52 -12.66 2.34 -21.37
C LEU A 52 -12.56 3.61 -22.20
N ASP A 53 -12.92 3.54 -23.45
CA ASP A 53 -13.02 4.68 -24.32
C ASP A 53 -14.40 5.30 -24.25
N LEU A 54 -14.44 6.59 -24.03
CA LEU A 54 -15.63 7.41 -23.87
C LEU A 54 -15.63 8.50 -24.95
N LEU A 55 -16.53 8.41 -25.89
CA LEU A 55 -16.72 9.44 -26.91
C LEU A 55 -18.00 10.21 -26.60
N ALA A 56 -17.87 11.47 -26.26
CA ALA A 56 -19.01 12.35 -25.97
C ALA A 56 -19.18 13.42 -27.03
N ARG A 57 -20.44 13.66 -27.39
CA ARG A 57 -20.93 14.75 -28.23
C ARG A 57 -22.18 15.31 -27.54
N ARG A 58 -22.65 16.50 -27.95
CA ARG A 58 -23.73 17.26 -27.29
C ARG A 58 -24.90 16.42 -26.72
N ASN A 59 -25.35 15.38 -27.41
CA ASN A 59 -26.49 14.55 -27.01
C ASN A 59 -26.20 13.04 -27.16
N LEU A 60 -24.93 12.63 -27.15
CA LEU A 60 -24.53 11.26 -27.33
C LEU A 60 -23.26 10.97 -26.54
N VAL A 61 -23.28 9.89 -25.77
CA VAL A 61 -22.08 9.28 -25.18
C VAL A 61 -22.00 7.86 -25.68
N LEU A 62 -20.86 7.52 -26.27
CA LEU A 62 -20.54 6.15 -26.72
C LEU A 62 -19.42 5.61 -25.83
N THR A 63 -19.59 4.42 -25.32
CA THR A 63 -18.57 3.67 -24.57
C THR A 63 -18.06 2.50 -25.41
N VAL A 64 -16.73 2.33 -25.46
CA VAL A 64 -16.08 1.20 -26.10
C VAL A 64 -15.13 0.55 -25.10
N HIS A 65 -15.20 -0.75 -24.94
CA HIS A 65 -14.37 -1.52 -24.02
C HIS A 65 -14.24 -2.99 -24.50
N ASP A 66 -13.15 -3.65 -24.08
CA ASP A 66 -12.78 -5.00 -24.53
C ASP A 66 -13.34 -6.14 -23.66
N GLY A 67 -14.08 -5.82 -22.60
CA GLY A 67 -14.65 -6.80 -21.68
C GLY A 67 -15.54 -6.18 -20.62
N PRO A 68 -16.09 -6.96 -19.70
CA PRO A 68 -16.96 -6.46 -18.65
C PRO A 68 -16.19 -5.48 -17.73
N ILE A 69 -16.84 -4.35 -17.45
CA ILE A 69 -16.36 -3.33 -16.51
C ILE A 69 -17.41 -3.15 -15.42
N ALA A 70 -17.09 -3.54 -14.19
CA ALA A 70 -18.00 -3.51 -13.06
C ALA A 70 -18.52 -2.08 -12.77
N ALA A 71 -17.70 -1.06 -13.01
CA ALA A 71 -18.12 0.33 -12.90
C ALA A 71 -19.26 0.67 -13.86
N LEU A 72 -19.22 0.20 -15.10
CA LEU A 72 -20.31 0.40 -16.07
C LEU A 72 -21.59 -0.31 -15.63
N GLY A 73 -21.47 -1.54 -15.13
CA GLY A 73 -22.63 -2.30 -14.63
C GLY A 73 -23.33 -1.56 -13.49
N ARG A 74 -22.58 -1.10 -12.50
CA ARG A 74 -23.11 -0.29 -11.37
C ARG A 74 -23.77 1.01 -11.87
N PHE A 75 -23.10 1.72 -12.76
CA PHE A 75 -23.63 2.94 -13.33
C PHE A 75 -24.96 2.69 -14.09
N GLN A 76 -25.07 1.58 -14.83
CA GLN A 76 -26.32 1.18 -15.47
C GLN A 76 -27.44 0.85 -14.47
N GLU A 77 -27.11 0.16 -13.37
CA GLU A 77 -28.06 -0.15 -12.31
C GLU A 77 -28.58 1.13 -11.63
N GLU A 78 -27.71 2.10 -11.35
CA GLU A 78 -28.08 3.40 -10.78
C GLU A 78 -29.03 4.17 -11.73
N LEU A 79 -28.75 4.19 -13.02
CA LEU A 79 -29.60 4.84 -14.01
C LEU A 79 -30.97 4.18 -14.15
N HIS A 80 -31.03 2.84 -14.05
CA HIS A 80 -32.33 2.12 -14.14
C HIS A 80 -33.16 2.28 -12.86
N GLY A 81 -32.52 2.61 -11.73
CA GLY A 81 -33.21 2.84 -10.45
C GLY A 81 -33.86 4.21 -10.32
N ASP A 82 -33.43 5.18 -11.14
CA ASP A 82 -33.95 6.56 -11.07
C ASP A 82 -34.12 7.15 -12.49
N ASP A 83 -35.29 6.93 -13.08
CA ASP A 83 -35.66 7.47 -14.40
C ASP A 83 -35.62 9.02 -14.46
N SER A 84 -35.63 9.72 -13.33
CA SER A 84 -35.55 11.18 -13.26
C SER A 84 -34.18 11.71 -13.63
N LEU A 85 -33.10 10.95 -13.34
CA LEU A 85 -31.72 11.34 -13.65
C LEU A 85 -31.45 11.38 -15.15
N LEU A 86 -32.04 10.48 -15.92
CA LEU A 86 -31.81 10.40 -17.37
C LEU A 86 -32.39 11.59 -18.14
N GLY A 87 -33.43 12.26 -17.61
CA GLY A 87 -34.08 13.40 -18.27
C GLY A 87 -33.38 14.74 -18.09
N GLU A 88 -32.53 14.88 -17.11
CA GLU A 88 -31.88 16.16 -16.72
C GLU A 88 -30.40 16.23 -17.06
N LEU A 89 -29.72 15.08 -17.32
CA LEU A 89 -28.31 15.04 -17.62
C LEU A 89 -28.02 15.35 -19.10
N ASP A 90 -27.25 16.38 -19.36
CA ASP A 90 -26.62 16.54 -20.66
C ASP A 90 -25.48 15.51 -20.85
N ALA A 91 -24.99 15.37 -22.08
CA ALA A 91 -23.93 14.38 -22.38
C ALA A 91 -22.65 14.61 -21.57
N GLY A 92 -22.36 15.83 -21.17
CA GLY A 92 -21.21 16.19 -20.35
C GLY A 92 -21.37 15.76 -18.91
N ALA A 93 -22.51 16.04 -18.31
CA ALA A 93 -22.84 15.59 -16.96
C ALA A 93 -22.88 14.06 -16.87
N PHE A 94 -23.44 13.41 -17.91
CA PHE A 94 -23.44 11.94 -18.02
C PHE A 94 -22.02 11.37 -18.10
N LEU A 95 -21.17 11.94 -18.96
CA LEU A 95 -19.76 11.56 -19.08
C LEU A 95 -19.02 11.74 -17.77
N ALA A 96 -19.24 12.87 -17.09
CA ALA A 96 -18.62 13.17 -15.82
C ALA A 96 -19.04 12.16 -14.71
N ALA A 97 -20.33 11.84 -14.63
CA ALA A 97 -20.86 10.85 -13.69
C ALA A 97 -20.26 9.45 -13.94
N LEU A 98 -20.14 9.06 -15.22
CA LEU A 98 -19.52 7.80 -15.59
C LEU A 98 -18.05 7.72 -15.19
N VAL A 99 -17.26 8.76 -15.48
CA VAL A 99 -15.86 8.85 -15.06
C VAL A 99 -15.75 8.86 -13.53
N ASP A 100 -16.65 9.55 -12.83
CA ASP A 100 -16.73 9.57 -11.38
C ASP A 100 -16.96 8.17 -10.78
N THR A 101 -17.81 7.37 -11.41
CA THR A 101 -18.04 5.97 -11.02
C THR A 101 -16.76 5.14 -11.16
N VAL A 102 -15.96 5.35 -12.22
CA VAL A 102 -14.65 4.70 -12.37
C VAL A 102 -13.69 5.16 -11.26
N ILE A 103 -13.60 6.47 -10.98
CA ILE A 103 -12.75 7.02 -9.91
C ILE A 103 -13.14 6.43 -8.54
N THR A 104 -14.42 6.21 -8.29
CA THR A 104 -14.92 5.58 -7.07
C THR A 104 -14.37 4.16 -6.89
N THR A 105 -14.13 3.43 -7.98
CA THR A 105 -13.50 2.10 -7.88
C THR A 105 -12.05 2.18 -7.38
N TYR A 106 -11.32 3.23 -7.71
CA TYR A 106 -9.97 3.41 -7.22
C TYR A 106 -9.93 3.63 -5.70
N PHE A 107 -10.84 4.45 -5.17
CA PHE A 107 -10.97 4.63 -3.71
C PHE A 107 -11.26 3.31 -3.00
N ALA A 108 -12.19 2.51 -3.52
CA ALA A 108 -12.51 1.21 -2.93
C ALA A 108 -11.28 0.29 -2.87
N ARG A 109 -10.42 0.31 -3.90
CA ARG A 109 -9.18 -0.47 -3.93
C ARG A 109 -8.13 0.04 -2.95
N ILE A 110 -8.05 1.37 -2.75
CA ILE A 110 -7.16 1.96 -1.75
C ILE A 110 -7.59 1.55 -0.36
N GLU A 111 -8.89 1.65 -0.03
CA GLU A 111 -9.43 1.23 1.27
C GLU A 111 -9.18 -0.26 1.57
N GLU A 112 -9.20 -1.13 0.55
CA GLU A 112 -8.82 -2.53 0.70
C GLU A 112 -7.33 -2.67 1.08
N ILE A 113 -6.46 -1.92 0.41
CA ILE A 113 -5.02 -1.95 0.69
C ILE A 113 -4.73 -1.38 2.09
N GLU A 114 -5.37 -0.29 2.50
CA GLU A 114 -5.21 0.31 3.82
C GLU A 114 -5.62 -0.67 4.92
N ARG A 115 -6.76 -1.36 4.75
CA ARG A 115 -7.19 -2.42 5.68
C ARG A 115 -6.19 -3.58 5.76
N ASP A 116 -5.56 -3.95 4.66
CA ASP A 116 -4.54 -5.00 4.65
C ASP A 116 -3.25 -4.51 5.31
N ILE A 117 -2.89 -3.22 5.18
CA ILE A 117 -1.76 -2.61 5.90
C ILE A 117 -2.02 -2.59 7.42
N ASP A 118 -3.23 -2.22 7.86
CA ASP A 118 -3.59 -2.26 9.29
C ASP A 118 -3.44 -3.68 9.88
N ARG A 119 -3.86 -4.70 9.13
CA ARG A 119 -3.65 -6.11 9.54
C ARG A 119 -2.17 -6.48 9.59
N LEU A 120 -1.38 -5.96 8.64
CA LEU A 120 0.05 -6.17 8.60
C LEU A 120 0.75 -5.58 9.84
N ASP A 121 0.31 -4.40 10.31
CA ASP A 121 0.81 -3.76 11.52
C ASP A 121 0.53 -4.59 12.78
N GLU A 122 -0.69 -5.12 12.90
CA GLU A 122 -1.01 -6.04 13.99
C GLU A 122 -0.10 -7.27 13.99
N VAL A 123 0.17 -7.83 12.81
CA VAL A 123 1.09 -8.97 12.65
C VAL A 123 2.51 -8.56 13.03
N ALA A 124 3.00 -7.40 12.58
CA ALA A 124 4.34 -6.89 12.89
C ALA A 124 4.58 -6.77 14.41
N LEU A 125 3.59 -6.29 15.16
CA LEU A 125 3.65 -6.14 16.61
C LEU A 125 3.71 -7.48 17.35
N ARG A 126 3.06 -8.52 16.83
CA ARG A 126 3.06 -9.86 17.44
C ARG A 126 4.37 -10.64 17.21
N GLY A 127 5.27 -10.14 16.39
CA GLY A 127 6.55 -10.77 16.09
C GLY A 127 6.42 -11.97 15.14
N PRO A 128 5.94 -11.77 13.92
CA PRO A 128 5.71 -12.84 12.96
C PRO A 128 7.00 -13.47 12.47
N ASP A 129 6.87 -14.64 11.84
CA ASP A 129 7.91 -15.16 10.97
C ASP A 129 8.30 -14.10 9.94
N SER A 130 9.61 -13.82 9.86
CA SER A 130 10.14 -12.77 8.98
C SER A 130 9.79 -13.01 7.51
N GLU A 131 9.70 -14.25 7.10
CA GLU A 131 9.41 -14.61 5.70
C GLU A 131 7.95 -14.28 5.34
N VAL A 132 7.00 -14.64 6.20
CA VAL A 132 5.57 -14.36 5.97
C VAL A 132 5.31 -12.86 5.91
N PHE A 133 5.89 -12.09 6.84
CA PHE A 133 5.75 -10.64 6.86
C PHE A 133 6.29 -9.99 5.57
N LEU A 134 7.51 -10.39 5.14
CA LEU A 134 8.14 -9.81 3.95
C LEU A 134 7.38 -10.12 2.67
N VAL A 135 6.82 -11.33 2.55
CA VAL A 135 5.99 -11.71 1.40
C VAL A 135 4.76 -10.81 1.31
N GLU A 136 4.09 -10.56 2.43
CA GLU A 136 2.89 -9.71 2.46
C GLU A 136 3.21 -8.23 2.15
N VAL A 137 4.31 -7.70 2.69
CA VAL A 137 4.81 -6.35 2.32
C VAL A 137 5.04 -6.24 0.81
N LEU A 138 5.69 -7.24 0.20
CA LEU A 138 5.95 -7.25 -1.24
C LEU A 138 4.67 -7.32 -2.07
N ARG A 139 3.66 -8.09 -1.60
CA ARG A 139 2.35 -8.18 -2.22
C ARG A 139 1.64 -6.83 -2.21
N LEU A 140 1.52 -6.20 -1.06
CA LEU A 140 0.90 -4.88 -0.90
C LEU A 140 1.63 -3.80 -1.70
N ARG A 141 2.96 -3.81 -1.69
CA ARG A 141 3.77 -2.90 -2.52
C ARG A 141 3.46 -3.03 -4.01
N ARG A 142 3.25 -4.25 -4.51
CA ARG A 142 2.86 -4.48 -5.90
C ARG A 142 1.48 -3.91 -6.19
N ARG A 143 0.50 -4.11 -5.29
CA ARG A 143 -0.86 -3.57 -5.43
C ARG A 143 -0.85 -2.05 -5.50
N VAL A 144 -0.16 -1.38 -4.57
CA VAL A 144 0.02 0.08 -4.57
C VAL A 144 0.68 0.56 -5.87
N ALA A 145 1.71 -0.14 -6.34
CA ALA A 145 2.41 0.22 -7.58
C ALA A 145 1.51 0.08 -8.83
N VAL A 146 0.63 -0.92 -8.88
CA VAL A 146 -0.35 -1.08 -9.96
C VAL A 146 -1.33 0.08 -9.95
N LEU A 147 -1.94 0.40 -8.80
CA LEU A 147 -2.84 1.55 -8.66
C LEU A 147 -2.18 2.85 -9.14
N ARG A 148 -0.98 3.13 -8.67
CA ARG A 148 -0.26 4.34 -9.07
C ARG A 148 -0.01 4.41 -10.58
N ARG A 149 0.41 3.30 -11.20
CA ARG A 149 0.67 3.25 -12.65
C ARG A 149 -0.60 3.42 -13.47
N THR A 150 -1.73 2.99 -12.94
CA THR A 150 -3.03 3.14 -13.60
C THR A 150 -3.56 4.58 -13.44
N VAL A 151 -3.51 5.14 -12.23
CA VAL A 151 -4.17 6.42 -11.92
C VAL A 151 -3.32 7.63 -12.33
N ALA A 152 -2.00 7.61 -12.15
CA ALA A 152 -1.14 8.76 -12.41
C ALA A 152 -1.23 9.32 -13.85
N PRO A 153 -1.34 8.50 -14.91
CA PRO A 153 -1.48 9.00 -16.28
C PRO A 153 -2.75 9.82 -16.52
N HIS A 154 -3.84 9.54 -15.80
CA HIS A 154 -5.10 10.29 -15.93
C HIS A 154 -4.93 11.76 -15.54
N ARG A 155 -4.11 12.07 -14.53
CA ARG A 155 -3.81 13.44 -14.14
C ARG A 155 -3.19 14.22 -15.28
N GLU A 156 -2.19 13.65 -15.95
CA GLU A 156 -1.51 14.28 -17.08
C GLU A 156 -2.44 14.43 -18.28
N ALA A 157 -3.24 13.40 -18.56
CA ALA A 157 -4.19 13.37 -19.65
C ALA A 157 -5.31 14.41 -19.48
N PHE A 158 -5.83 14.57 -18.26
CA PHE A 158 -6.98 15.43 -17.98
C PHE A 158 -6.58 16.88 -17.62
N ALA A 159 -5.33 17.14 -17.21
CA ALA A 159 -4.87 18.49 -16.90
C ALA A 159 -5.09 19.53 -18.01
N PRO A 160 -4.95 19.22 -19.33
CA PRO A 160 -5.26 20.16 -20.40
C PRO A 160 -6.73 20.56 -20.47
N LEU A 161 -7.64 19.72 -19.95
CA LEU A 161 -9.08 20.00 -19.95
C LEU A 161 -9.41 21.16 -19.01
N ALA A 162 -8.72 21.25 -17.85
CA ALA A 162 -8.91 22.32 -16.87
C ALA A 162 -8.47 23.71 -17.37
N ARG A 163 -7.57 23.76 -18.37
CA ARG A 163 -6.97 25.02 -18.86
C ARG A 163 -7.67 25.63 -20.07
N SER A 164 -8.70 24.99 -20.57
CA SER A 164 -9.34 25.36 -21.83
C SER A 164 -10.54 26.25 -21.60
N GLU A 165 -10.40 27.53 -21.84
CA GLU A 165 -11.40 28.57 -21.55
C GLU A 165 -12.64 28.62 -22.47
N VAL A 166 -12.71 27.91 -23.60
CA VAL A 166 -13.74 28.28 -24.58
C VAL A 166 -14.57 27.16 -25.24
N ALA A 167 -14.13 25.90 -25.23
CA ALA A 167 -14.83 24.88 -26.07
C ALA A 167 -15.35 23.66 -25.33
N LEU A 168 -15.03 23.49 -24.06
CA LEU A 168 -15.42 22.36 -23.24
C LEU A 168 -16.65 22.63 -22.37
N ASP A 169 -16.94 23.90 -22.09
CA ASP A 169 -18.15 24.32 -21.35
C ASP A 169 -19.43 23.84 -22.02
N GLU A 170 -19.42 23.66 -23.34
CA GLU A 170 -20.58 23.16 -24.07
C GLU A 170 -20.80 21.65 -23.94
N VAL A 171 -19.74 20.85 -23.61
CA VAL A 171 -19.82 19.40 -23.53
C VAL A 171 -19.61 18.86 -22.11
N LEU A 172 -18.69 19.42 -21.35
CA LEU A 172 -18.31 18.89 -20.00
C LEU A 172 -18.74 19.79 -18.84
N GLY A 173 -19.16 21.05 -19.13
CA GLY A 173 -19.69 21.96 -18.14
C GLY A 173 -18.82 22.12 -16.87
N HIS A 174 -19.49 22.38 -15.74
CA HIS A 174 -18.84 22.62 -14.45
C HIS A 174 -18.33 21.37 -13.74
N SER A 175 -18.58 20.17 -14.28
CA SER A 175 -18.25 18.89 -13.63
C SER A 175 -16.78 18.51 -13.68
N LEU A 176 -16.04 19.03 -14.66
CA LEU A 176 -14.64 18.67 -14.88
C LEU A 176 -13.68 19.05 -13.74
N PRO A 177 -13.75 20.27 -13.16
CA PRO A 177 -12.88 20.64 -12.04
C PRO A 177 -13.07 19.71 -10.84
N ALA A 178 -14.30 19.30 -10.55
CA ALA A 178 -14.61 18.36 -9.47
C ALA A 178 -14.01 16.96 -9.71
N LEU A 179 -14.04 16.49 -10.96
CA LEU A 179 -13.41 15.22 -11.33
C LEU A 179 -11.89 15.25 -11.16
N LEU A 180 -11.25 16.34 -11.59
CA LEU A 180 -9.82 16.52 -11.41
C LEU A 180 -9.43 16.55 -9.93
N GLU A 181 -10.18 17.27 -9.11
CA GLU A 181 -9.97 17.30 -7.67
C GLU A 181 -10.14 15.92 -7.03
N ARG A 182 -11.14 15.14 -7.47
CA ARG A 182 -11.31 13.75 -7.00
C ARG A 182 -10.15 12.87 -7.41
N LEU A 183 -9.67 13.01 -8.64
CA LEU A 183 -8.52 12.26 -9.14
C LEU A 183 -7.24 12.60 -8.36
N GLU A 184 -7.03 13.87 -8.02
CA GLU A 184 -5.90 14.28 -7.18
C GLU A 184 -6.00 13.66 -5.78
N ARG A 185 -7.19 13.65 -5.16
CA ARG A 185 -7.40 12.94 -3.89
C ARG A 185 -7.09 11.45 -3.96
N VAL A 186 -7.42 10.77 -5.07
CA VAL A 186 -7.02 9.37 -5.28
C VAL A 186 -5.50 9.21 -5.28
N ILE A 187 -4.79 10.09 -6.00
CA ILE A 187 -3.33 10.06 -6.09
C ILE A 187 -2.70 10.28 -4.71
N ASP A 188 -3.21 11.24 -3.96
CA ASP A 188 -2.75 11.53 -2.60
C ASP A 188 -3.02 10.33 -1.66
N SER A 189 -4.17 9.68 -1.78
CA SER A 189 -4.48 8.47 -1.00
C SER A 189 -3.55 7.29 -1.36
N ILE A 190 -3.17 7.14 -2.63
CA ILE A 190 -2.19 6.12 -3.05
C ILE A 190 -0.80 6.41 -2.42
N GLU A 191 -0.36 7.67 -2.41
CA GLU A 191 0.91 8.02 -1.77
C GLU A 191 0.84 7.82 -0.24
N ASN A 192 -0.29 8.14 0.40
CA ASN A 192 -0.51 7.87 1.81
C ASN A 192 -0.44 6.36 2.11
N ALA A 193 -1.12 5.52 1.34
CA ALA A 193 -1.05 4.07 1.50
C ALA A 193 0.40 3.53 1.34
N ARG A 194 1.18 4.13 0.44
CA ARG A 194 2.60 3.81 0.29
C ARG A 194 3.41 4.20 1.52
N GLU A 195 3.15 5.37 2.10
CA GLU A 195 3.84 5.84 3.32
C GLU A 195 3.48 4.96 4.52
N LEU A 196 2.21 4.59 4.68
CA LEU A 196 1.75 3.65 5.71
C LEU A 196 2.50 2.32 5.60
N LEU A 197 2.64 1.77 4.39
CA LEU A 197 3.35 0.51 4.17
C LEU A 197 4.85 0.61 4.53
N VAL A 198 5.49 1.76 4.30
CA VAL A 198 6.86 2.01 4.77
C VAL A 198 6.90 2.06 6.30
N GLY A 199 5.94 2.73 6.92
CA GLY A 199 5.79 2.79 8.39
C GLY A 199 5.64 1.39 9.01
N SER A 200 4.82 0.51 8.41
CA SER A 200 4.66 -0.89 8.85
C SER A 200 5.98 -1.66 8.83
N PHE A 201 6.79 -1.43 7.80
CA PHE A 201 8.11 -2.05 7.72
C PHE A 201 9.07 -1.53 8.80
N ASP A 202 9.01 -0.23 9.14
CA ASP A 202 9.81 0.38 10.21
C ASP A 202 9.39 -0.17 11.59
N ILE A 203 8.09 -0.36 11.83
CA ILE A 203 7.57 -1.02 13.04
C ILE A 203 8.14 -2.42 13.18
N TYR A 204 8.10 -3.21 12.09
CA TYR A 204 8.67 -4.56 12.08
C TYR A 204 10.17 -4.56 12.39
N LEU A 205 10.97 -3.68 11.76
CA LEU A 205 12.41 -3.56 12.01
C LEU A 205 12.70 -3.16 13.46
N GLY A 206 11.93 -2.20 14.00
CA GLY A 206 12.01 -1.79 15.39
C GLY A 206 11.74 -2.96 16.35
N GLY A 207 10.71 -3.74 16.08
CA GLY A 207 10.38 -4.95 16.84
C GLY A 207 11.46 -6.02 16.76
N ALA A 208 12.06 -6.24 15.58
CA ALA A 208 13.15 -7.19 15.40
C ALA A 208 14.42 -6.74 16.17
N ALA A 209 14.76 -5.45 16.10
CA ALA A 209 15.87 -4.88 16.86
C ALA A 209 15.64 -4.99 18.38
N HIS A 210 14.41 -4.75 18.83
CA HIS A 210 14.08 -4.90 20.27
C HIS A 210 14.26 -6.35 20.72
N ARG A 211 13.75 -7.33 19.99
CA ARG A 211 13.94 -8.76 20.31
C ARG A 211 15.42 -9.15 20.32
N SER A 212 16.20 -8.68 19.35
CA SER A 212 17.65 -8.90 19.32
C SER A 212 18.33 -8.34 20.56
N ASN A 213 17.97 -7.14 20.99
CA ASN A 213 18.49 -6.52 22.23
C ASN A 213 18.11 -7.33 23.47
N GLU A 214 16.90 -7.88 23.56
CA GLU A 214 16.48 -8.74 24.67
C GLU A 214 17.33 -10.01 24.75
N VAL A 215 17.57 -10.67 23.61
CA VAL A 215 18.46 -11.84 23.54
C VAL A 215 19.89 -11.46 23.99
N MET A 216 20.40 -10.32 23.49
CA MET A 216 21.73 -9.83 23.87
C MET A 216 21.84 -9.51 25.34
N LYS A 217 20.80 -8.95 25.98
CA LYS A 217 20.77 -8.71 27.45
C LYS A 217 20.89 -10.04 28.21
N VAL A 218 20.07 -11.04 27.85
CA VAL A 218 20.11 -12.36 28.49
C VAL A 218 21.49 -13.01 28.34
N LEU A 219 22.07 -12.97 27.14
CA LEU A 219 23.39 -13.52 26.86
C LEU A 219 24.48 -12.78 27.66
N THR A 220 24.38 -11.45 27.77
CA THR A 220 25.32 -10.64 28.54
C THR A 220 25.27 -10.97 30.02
N ILE A 221 24.07 -11.08 30.61
CA ILE A 221 23.90 -11.46 32.03
C ILE A 221 24.47 -12.87 32.27
N LEU A 222 24.13 -13.84 31.41
CA LEU A 222 24.63 -15.20 31.51
C LEU A 222 26.17 -15.24 31.44
N SER A 223 26.75 -14.53 30.48
CA SER A 223 28.22 -14.44 30.33
C SER A 223 28.88 -13.77 31.52
N ALA A 224 28.29 -12.68 32.06
CA ALA A 224 28.83 -11.97 33.22
C ALA A 224 28.82 -12.84 34.47
N ILE A 225 27.90 -13.75 34.64
CA ILE A 225 27.85 -14.72 35.75
C ILE A 225 28.82 -15.87 35.50
N LEU A 226 28.81 -16.48 34.31
CA LEU A 226 29.55 -17.71 34.05
C LEU A 226 31.06 -17.48 33.88
N LEU A 227 31.49 -16.42 33.15
CA LEU A 227 32.92 -16.22 32.85
C LEU A 227 33.80 -16.06 34.11
N PRO A 228 33.45 -15.22 35.07
CA PRO A 228 34.24 -15.13 36.31
C PRO A 228 34.23 -16.44 37.13
N GLY A 229 33.08 -17.13 37.13
CA GLY A 229 32.94 -18.44 37.78
C GLY A 229 33.87 -19.50 37.17
N VAL A 230 33.88 -19.61 35.83
CA VAL A 230 34.77 -20.53 35.09
C VAL A 230 36.25 -20.18 35.33
N ALA A 231 36.58 -18.88 35.31
CA ALA A 231 37.95 -18.40 35.57
C ALA A 231 38.42 -18.78 36.97
N LEU A 232 37.60 -18.57 37.99
CA LEU A 232 37.90 -18.94 39.39
C LEU A 232 38.02 -20.46 39.53
N ALA A 233 37.09 -21.22 38.95
CA ALA A 233 37.14 -22.70 38.96
C ALA A 233 38.41 -23.21 38.25
N GLY A 234 38.80 -22.57 37.13
CA GLY A 234 40.01 -22.90 36.40
C GLY A 234 41.29 -22.64 37.24
N ILE A 235 41.38 -21.49 37.96
CA ILE A 235 42.49 -21.16 38.85
C ILE A 235 42.54 -22.17 40.00
N MET A 236 41.40 -22.50 40.63
CA MET A 236 41.31 -23.48 41.71
C MET A 236 41.65 -24.90 41.26
N GLY A 237 41.45 -25.21 39.99
CA GLY A 237 41.84 -26.50 39.39
C GLY A 237 43.33 -26.63 39.08
N MET A 238 44.12 -25.56 39.17
CA MET A 238 45.55 -25.61 38.91
C MET A 238 46.33 -26.18 40.12
N ASN A 239 47.30 -27.03 39.85
CA ASN A 239 48.12 -27.71 40.88
C ASN A 239 49.17 -26.78 41.46
N PHE A 240 48.80 -25.63 41.99
CA PHE A 240 49.69 -24.76 42.75
C PHE A 240 49.82 -25.18 44.22
N LYS A 241 51.04 -25.31 44.72
CA LYS A 241 51.34 -25.53 46.13
C LYS A 241 51.23 -24.22 46.94
N LEU A 242 50.05 -23.70 47.12
CA LEU A 242 49.80 -22.54 47.98
C LEU A 242 49.01 -23.01 49.19
N GLY A 243 49.39 -22.57 50.41
CA GLY A 243 48.74 -23.00 51.66
C GLY A 243 47.23 -22.67 51.74
N PHE A 244 46.74 -21.83 50.86
CA PHE A 244 45.29 -21.56 50.69
C PHE A 244 44.55 -22.80 50.16
N PHE A 245 45.15 -23.59 49.29
CA PHE A 245 44.52 -24.78 48.67
C PHE A 245 44.60 -26.02 49.58
N ASP A 246 45.45 -26.03 50.62
CA ASP A 246 45.60 -27.17 51.53
C ASP A 246 44.47 -27.25 52.57
N ASN A 247 43.67 -26.19 52.75
CA ASN A 247 42.56 -26.18 53.70
C ASN A 247 41.20 -26.42 53.02
N PRO A 248 40.49 -27.56 53.29
CA PRO A 248 39.20 -27.87 52.68
C PRO A 248 38.11 -26.83 52.89
N SER A 249 38.18 -26.03 53.97
CA SER A 249 37.22 -24.98 54.29
C SER A 249 37.23 -23.86 53.25
N ASN A 250 38.36 -23.62 52.57
CA ASN A 250 38.52 -22.57 51.59
C ASN A 250 37.69 -22.83 50.30
N PHE A 251 37.37 -24.11 50.02
CA PHE A 251 36.42 -24.42 48.95
C PHE A 251 35.08 -23.76 49.18
N TRP A 252 34.52 -23.83 50.39
CA TRP A 252 33.23 -23.24 50.70
C TRP A 252 33.26 -21.70 50.65
N VAL A 253 34.39 -21.10 51.01
CA VAL A 253 34.59 -19.62 50.92
C VAL A 253 34.55 -19.21 49.46
N VAL A 254 35.26 -19.87 48.57
CA VAL A 254 35.27 -19.57 47.13
C VAL A 254 33.88 -19.80 46.50
N LEU A 255 33.23 -20.94 46.82
CA LEU A 255 31.90 -21.21 46.34
C LEU A 255 30.88 -20.15 46.80
N GLY A 256 30.94 -19.75 48.06
CA GLY A 256 30.13 -18.66 48.64
C GLY A 256 30.33 -17.35 47.94
N ALA A 257 31.61 -16.98 47.67
CA ALA A 257 31.96 -15.74 46.95
C ALA A 257 31.40 -15.75 45.49
N MET A 258 31.49 -16.90 44.82
CA MET A 258 30.90 -17.06 43.45
C MET A 258 29.38 -16.88 43.44
N ILE A 259 28.69 -17.48 44.42
CA ILE A 259 27.24 -17.33 44.55
C ILE A 259 26.86 -15.88 44.88
N LEU A 260 27.57 -15.24 45.76
CA LEU A 260 27.32 -13.84 46.16
C LEU A 260 27.56 -12.88 45.00
N PHE A 261 28.60 -13.13 44.20
CA PHE A 261 28.87 -12.39 42.96
C PHE A 261 27.76 -12.56 41.92
N ALA A 262 27.27 -13.79 41.71
CA ALA A 262 26.16 -14.04 40.82
C ALA A 262 24.87 -13.32 41.27
N ILE A 263 24.56 -13.38 42.56
CA ILE A 263 23.42 -12.63 43.17
C ILE A 263 23.60 -11.12 42.97
N GLY A 264 24.82 -10.60 43.14
CA GLY A 264 25.13 -9.20 42.92
C GLY A 264 24.88 -8.75 41.47
N ILE A 265 25.28 -9.55 40.49
CA ILE A 265 25.00 -9.28 39.05
C ILE A 265 23.49 -9.31 38.77
N LEU A 266 22.76 -10.30 39.27
CA LEU A 266 21.31 -10.36 39.09
C LEU A 266 20.59 -9.18 39.75
N GLY A 267 21.05 -8.78 40.99
CA GLY A 267 20.54 -7.60 41.67
C GLY A 267 20.81 -6.30 40.87
N PHE A 268 22.00 -6.16 40.32
CA PHE A 268 22.35 -5.02 39.47
C PHE A 268 21.52 -4.98 38.18
N ALA A 269 21.36 -6.15 37.52
CA ALA A 269 20.54 -6.26 36.32
C ALA A 269 19.07 -5.88 36.59
N ARG A 270 18.53 -6.30 37.75
CA ARG A 270 17.16 -5.93 38.15
C ARG A 270 17.02 -4.45 38.44
N VAL A 271 17.97 -3.80 39.13
CA VAL A 271 17.96 -2.35 39.42
C VAL A 271 18.03 -1.53 38.11
N ARG A 272 18.74 -2.04 37.13
CA ARG A 272 18.85 -1.41 35.80
C ARG A 272 17.68 -1.77 34.84
N HIS A 273 16.65 -2.48 35.30
CA HIS A 273 15.54 -2.92 34.51
C HIS A 273 15.95 -3.78 33.27
N TRP A 274 17.00 -4.60 33.45
CA TRP A 274 17.44 -5.54 32.43
C TRP A 274 16.72 -6.90 32.57
N LEU A 275 16.13 -7.12 33.72
CA LEU A 275 15.28 -8.25 34.09
C LEU A 275 13.89 -7.76 34.51
#